data_009882cc644afb0c8a08d14a88717eff
#
_entry.id   009882cc644afb0c8a08d14a88717eff
#
_cell.length_a   1.000
_cell.length_b   1.000
_cell.length_c   1.000
_cell.angle_alpha   90.00
_cell.angle_beta   90.00
_cell.angle_gamma   90.00
#
_symmetry.space_group_name_H-M   'P 1'
#
loop_
_entity.id
_entity.type
_entity.pdbx_description
1 polymer ?
#
loop_
_entity_poly.entity_id
_entity_poly.type
_entity_poly.pdbx_seq_one_letter_code
_entity_poly.pdbx_strand_id
1 'polypeptide(L)'
;MGRKLSKLFWIFLPISLTVSLALVLWAGESKRAGYREMACAFEERSPSCLDSVAEWNRGLAFFDSAYAENGDALVSLKALLWGYWNIEFAGAGDAAVAQDAVFPLRTLESRKSGCMGLSWLALMVAEARGFPLKAILLPGHVFLRYGKDDGRAQAGFAPKTVNIEPNRRGYTYTDEEYREKYKDGNWTGLEFRPLSPEQFVGLAAFDMGNLYLDSDVRRALTWYRMAEEFFPEYPGISVNQEIAKSRLPGAP
;
A
#
# COMPACT_ATOMS: atom_id res chain seq x y z
N MET A 1 41.27 37.57 37.53
CA MET A 1 39.86 37.07 37.60
C MET A 1 39.34 36.90 36.17
N GLY A 2 39.45 35.70 35.64
CA GLY A 2 39.08 35.40 34.25
C GLY A 2 37.90 34.41 34.26
N ARG A 3 36.79 34.84 33.70
CA ARG A 3 35.62 33.98 33.49
C ARG A 3 35.80 33.18 32.21
N LYS A 4 35.85 31.85 32.32
CA LYS A 4 35.79 30.94 31.19
C LYS A 4 34.35 30.87 30.67
N LEU A 5 34.11 31.28 29.42
CA LEU A 5 32.90 30.97 28.69
C LEU A 5 32.98 29.54 28.17
N SER A 6 32.11 28.69 28.68
CA SER A 6 31.86 27.34 28.14
C SER A 6 31.06 27.46 26.84
N LYS A 7 31.67 27.08 25.71
CA LYS A 7 30.98 26.93 24.45
C LYS A 7 30.13 25.66 24.50
N LEU A 8 28.81 25.81 24.62
CA LEU A 8 27.88 24.76 24.33
C LEU A 8 27.89 24.48 22.82
N PHE A 9 28.50 23.39 22.43
CA PHE A 9 28.32 22.81 21.08
C PHE A 9 26.94 22.20 21.00
N TRP A 10 26.01 22.84 20.34
CA TRP A 10 24.77 22.23 19.89
C TRP A 10 25.10 21.31 18.72
N ILE A 11 25.08 19.98 19.00
CA ILE A 11 25.17 18.98 17.96
C ILE A 11 23.79 18.93 17.29
N PHE A 12 23.65 19.60 16.18
CA PHE A 12 22.54 19.34 15.27
C PHE A 12 22.78 17.97 14.61
N LEU A 13 22.23 16.91 15.21
CA LEU A 13 22.04 15.67 14.45
C LEU A 13 21.03 15.96 13.36
N PRO A 14 21.34 15.65 12.09
CA PRO A 14 20.37 15.86 11.01
C PRO A 14 19.17 14.94 11.24
N ILE A 15 17.98 15.54 11.31
CA ILE A 15 16.68 14.86 11.51
C ILE A 15 16.49 13.70 10.51
N SER A 16 17.15 13.73 9.35
CA SER A 16 17.12 12.67 8.34
C SER A 16 17.70 11.31 8.79
N LEU A 17 18.67 11.30 9.73
CA LEU A 17 19.28 10.04 10.21
C LEU A 17 18.41 9.34 11.26
N THR A 18 17.66 10.12 12.04
CA THR A 18 16.79 9.55 13.09
C THR A 18 15.54 8.92 12.52
N VAL A 19 14.97 9.48 11.45
CA VAL A 19 13.80 8.92 10.75
C VAL A 19 14.18 7.62 10.02
N SER A 20 15.34 7.60 9.35
CA SER A 20 15.83 6.37 8.69
C SER A 20 16.13 5.24 9.69
N LEU A 21 16.69 5.56 10.86
CA LEU A 21 17.00 4.55 11.87
C LEU A 21 15.73 4.02 12.55
N ALA A 22 14.74 4.87 12.79
CA ALA A 22 13.45 4.48 13.35
C ALA A 22 12.67 3.57 12.39
N LEU A 23 12.68 3.87 11.09
CA LEU A 23 12.05 3.06 10.06
C LEU A 23 12.75 1.70 9.87
N VAL A 24 14.09 1.66 9.92
CA VAL A 24 14.87 0.41 9.82
C VAL A 24 14.71 -0.44 11.08
N LEU A 25 14.66 0.13 12.27
CA LEU A 25 14.41 -0.61 13.52
C LEU A 25 12.96 -1.12 13.56
N TRP A 26 12.00 -0.33 13.04
CA TRP A 26 10.61 -0.74 12.95
C TRP A 26 10.40 -1.89 11.96
N ALA A 27 11.07 -1.90 10.81
CA ALA A 27 11.02 -2.99 9.84
C ALA A 27 11.46 -4.34 10.42
N GLY A 28 12.41 -4.36 11.36
CA GLY A 28 12.85 -5.57 12.07
C GLY A 28 11.78 -6.18 13.00
N GLU A 29 10.90 -5.36 13.58
CA GLU A 29 9.80 -5.81 14.46
C GLU A 29 8.50 -6.06 13.69
N SER A 30 8.30 -5.44 12.51
CA SER A 30 7.03 -5.36 11.80
C SER A 30 6.67 -6.60 10.97
N LYS A 31 7.50 -7.65 10.90
CA LYS A 31 7.19 -8.89 10.15
C LYS A 31 5.87 -9.58 10.55
N ARG A 32 5.11 -9.01 11.48
CA ARG A 32 3.79 -9.48 11.92
C ARG A 32 2.73 -8.38 11.93
N ALA A 33 3.08 -7.16 11.52
CA ALA A 33 2.14 -6.04 11.52
C ALA A 33 1.09 -6.21 10.41
N GLY A 34 -0.15 -5.89 10.72
CA GLY A 34 -1.24 -5.90 9.75
C GLY A 34 -1.30 -4.62 8.91
N TYR A 35 -2.20 -4.60 7.95
CA TYR A 35 -2.40 -3.46 7.05
C TYR A 35 -2.68 -2.14 7.78
N ARG A 36 -3.41 -2.20 8.90
CA ARG A 36 -3.78 -1.00 9.69
C ARG A 36 -2.59 -0.40 10.41
N GLU A 37 -1.79 -1.25 11.06
CA GLU A 37 -0.59 -0.82 11.77
C GLU A 37 0.46 -0.26 10.80
N MET A 38 0.67 -0.93 9.67
CA MET A 38 1.56 -0.47 8.61
C MET A 38 1.11 0.87 8.02
N ALA A 39 -0.21 1.08 7.83
CA ALA A 39 -0.72 2.36 7.36
C ALA A 39 -0.36 3.52 8.30
N CYS A 40 -0.51 3.33 9.62
CA CYS A 40 -0.10 4.34 10.59
C CYS A 40 1.39 4.63 10.52
N ALA A 41 2.22 3.59 10.45
CA ALA A 41 3.67 3.75 10.44
C ALA A 41 4.18 4.44 9.16
N PHE A 42 3.66 4.07 7.99
CA PHE A 42 4.04 4.69 6.71
C PHE A 42 3.62 6.15 6.59
N GLU A 43 2.58 6.56 7.32
CA GLU A 43 2.16 7.95 7.40
C GLU A 43 2.78 8.70 8.61
N GLU A 44 3.83 8.12 9.22
CA GLU A 44 4.57 8.69 10.35
C GLU A 44 3.67 9.02 11.56
N ARG A 45 2.62 8.20 11.77
CA ARG A 45 1.65 8.35 12.85
C ARG A 45 1.88 7.29 13.93
N SER A 46 1.27 7.46 15.08
CA SER A 46 1.33 6.45 16.15
C SER A 46 0.70 5.12 15.71
N PRO A 47 1.10 3.96 16.26
CA PRO A 47 0.52 2.66 15.90
C PRO A 47 -1.01 2.56 16.09
N SER A 48 -1.56 3.36 16.99
CA SER A 48 -3.01 3.47 17.24
C SER A 48 -3.67 4.64 16.50
N CYS A 49 -3.05 5.15 15.43
CA CYS A 49 -3.50 6.36 14.73
C CYS A 49 -4.97 6.29 14.30
N LEU A 50 -5.46 5.11 13.92
CA LEU A 50 -6.82 4.91 13.45
C LEU A 50 -7.89 5.15 14.52
N ASP A 51 -7.56 4.97 15.79
CA ASP A 51 -8.51 5.21 16.90
C ASP A 51 -8.96 6.67 16.93
N SER A 52 -8.10 7.60 16.51
CA SER A 52 -8.36 9.03 16.45
C SER A 52 -8.89 9.53 15.10
N VAL A 53 -8.90 8.69 14.05
CA VAL A 53 -9.41 9.07 12.72
C VAL A 53 -10.94 8.92 12.68
N ALA A 54 -11.64 10.02 12.94
CA ALA A 54 -13.10 10.01 13.00
C ALA A 54 -13.77 9.48 11.72
N GLU A 55 -13.19 9.77 10.54
CA GLU A 55 -13.72 9.32 9.27
C GLU A 55 -13.58 7.80 9.07
N TRP A 56 -12.48 7.23 9.53
CA TRP A 56 -12.30 5.78 9.58
C TRP A 56 -13.36 5.11 10.45
N ASN A 57 -13.56 5.62 11.66
CA ASN A 57 -14.52 5.05 12.59
C ASN A 57 -15.96 5.16 12.08
N ARG A 58 -16.34 6.30 11.46
CA ARG A 58 -17.65 6.45 10.81
C ARG A 58 -17.83 5.51 9.64
N GLY A 59 -16.77 5.32 8.84
CA GLY A 59 -16.78 4.36 7.72
C GLY A 59 -16.99 2.92 8.18
N LEU A 60 -16.31 2.50 9.24
CA LEU A 60 -16.52 1.17 9.82
C LEU A 60 -17.95 1.00 10.35
N ALA A 61 -18.52 2.00 11.01
CA ALA A 61 -19.92 1.96 11.47
C ALA A 61 -20.90 1.88 10.27
N PHE A 62 -20.62 2.61 9.19
CA PHE A 62 -21.40 2.48 7.95
C PHE A 62 -21.32 1.08 7.35
N PHE A 63 -20.10 0.50 7.27
CA PHE A 63 -19.92 -0.88 6.81
C PHE A 63 -20.76 -1.86 7.63
N ASP A 64 -20.70 -1.75 8.96
CA ASP A 64 -21.43 -2.64 9.87
C ASP A 64 -22.95 -2.55 9.67
N SER A 65 -23.48 -1.33 9.48
CA SER A 65 -24.89 -1.09 9.17
C SER A 65 -25.29 -1.72 7.83
N ALA A 66 -24.50 -1.48 6.77
CA ALA A 66 -24.76 -2.04 5.46
C ALA A 66 -24.68 -3.58 5.47
N TYR A 67 -23.72 -4.13 6.21
CA TYR A 67 -23.60 -5.58 6.35
C TYR A 67 -24.77 -6.20 7.13
N ALA A 68 -25.24 -5.54 8.15
CA ALA A 68 -26.44 -5.98 8.90
C ALA A 68 -27.70 -6.01 8.03
N GLU A 69 -27.80 -5.10 7.05
CA GLU A 69 -28.94 -5.04 6.13
C GLU A 69 -28.90 -6.09 5.01
N ASN A 70 -27.72 -6.36 4.43
CA ASN A 70 -27.60 -7.18 3.22
C ASN A 70 -26.89 -8.54 3.41
N GLY A 71 -26.16 -8.73 4.52
CA GLY A 71 -25.43 -9.98 4.82
C GLY A 71 -24.24 -10.29 3.91
N ASP A 72 -23.81 -9.32 3.06
CA ASP A 72 -22.74 -9.51 2.08
C ASP A 72 -21.60 -8.50 2.32
N ALA A 73 -20.43 -9.02 2.75
CA ALA A 73 -19.27 -8.18 3.04
C ALA A 73 -18.73 -7.47 1.80
N LEU A 74 -18.82 -8.09 0.60
CA LEU A 74 -18.35 -7.47 -0.63
C LEU A 74 -19.27 -6.33 -1.07
N VAL A 75 -20.57 -6.50 -0.96
CA VAL A 75 -21.56 -5.45 -1.25
C VAL A 75 -21.34 -4.27 -0.29
N SER A 76 -21.20 -4.56 1.00
CA SER A 76 -20.97 -3.55 2.05
C SER A 76 -19.64 -2.81 1.86
N LEU A 77 -18.57 -3.52 1.47
CA LEU A 77 -17.28 -2.91 1.15
C LEU A 77 -17.39 -1.97 -0.06
N LYS A 78 -18.06 -2.39 -1.13
CA LYS A 78 -18.27 -1.56 -2.31
C LYS A 78 -19.10 -0.31 -1.97
N ALA A 79 -20.15 -0.46 -1.18
CA ALA A 79 -20.97 0.66 -0.71
C ALA A 79 -20.15 1.64 0.14
N LEU A 80 -19.25 1.15 0.99
CA LEU A 80 -18.35 1.97 1.77
C LEU A 80 -17.37 2.75 0.91
N LEU A 81 -16.59 2.06 0.06
CA LEU A 81 -15.50 2.68 -0.69
C LEU A 81 -15.99 3.71 -1.71
N TRP A 82 -16.99 3.34 -2.50
CA TRP A 82 -17.45 4.14 -3.63
C TRP A 82 -18.79 4.85 -3.41
N GLY A 83 -19.51 4.53 -2.36
CA GLY A 83 -20.73 5.20 -1.93
C GLY A 83 -20.45 6.18 -0.79
N TYR A 84 -20.17 5.68 0.40
CA TYR A 84 -20.02 6.50 1.59
C TYR A 84 -18.74 7.35 1.58
N TRP A 85 -17.57 6.74 1.35
CA TRP A 85 -16.31 7.48 1.21
C TRP A 85 -16.18 8.18 -0.13
N ASN A 86 -16.95 7.76 -1.13
CA ASN A 86 -16.97 8.33 -2.49
C ASN A 86 -15.55 8.54 -3.06
N ILE A 87 -14.69 7.52 -2.94
CA ILE A 87 -13.31 7.60 -3.42
C ILE A 87 -13.31 7.48 -4.95
N GLU A 88 -12.66 8.42 -5.61
CA GLU A 88 -12.53 8.49 -7.05
C GLU A 88 -11.15 8.04 -7.51
N PHE A 89 -11.06 7.53 -8.73
CA PHE A 89 -9.78 7.21 -9.35
C PHE A 89 -9.01 8.49 -9.67
N ALA A 90 -7.79 8.62 -9.13
CA ALA A 90 -6.96 9.82 -9.25
C ALA A 90 -6.43 10.07 -10.68
N GLY A 91 -6.48 9.06 -11.56
CA GLY A 91 -5.87 9.09 -12.90
C GLY A 91 -4.74 8.08 -13.03
N ALA A 92 -4.05 8.09 -14.17
CA ALA A 92 -2.89 7.24 -14.44
C ALA A 92 -1.57 8.01 -14.25
N GLY A 93 -0.45 7.31 -14.27
CA GLY A 93 0.88 7.89 -14.11
C GLY A 93 1.08 8.51 -12.73
N ASP A 94 1.72 9.67 -12.66
CA ASP A 94 2.11 10.33 -11.41
C ASP A 94 0.93 10.59 -10.45
N ALA A 95 -0.26 10.82 -11.00
CA ALA A 95 -1.46 11.02 -10.18
C ALA A 95 -1.85 9.75 -9.38
N ALA A 96 -1.63 8.56 -9.96
CA ALA A 96 -1.95 7.29 -9.30
C ALA A 96 -0.93 6.90 -8.21
N VAL A 97 0.31 7.39 -8.32
CA VAL A 97 1.41 7.10 -7.39
C VAL A 97 1.73 8.28 -6.46
N ALA A 98 0.98 9.38 -6.52
CA ALA A 98 1.10 10.48 -5.56
C ALA A 98 0.83 9.98 -4.12
N GLN A 99 1.48 10.56 -3.13
CA GLN A 99 1.30 10.15 -1.72
C GLN A 99 -0.17 10.12 -1.30
N ASP A 100 -0.95 11.11 -1.76
CA ASP A 100 -2.39 11.22 -1.46
C ASP A 100 -3.25 10.14 -2.13
N ALA A 101 -2.69 9.44 -3.12
CA ALA A 101 -3.33 8.35 -3.84
C ALA A 101 -2.84 6.96 -3.43
N VAL A 102 -1.69 6.85 -2.76
CA VAL A 102 -1.07 5.59 -2.31
C VAL A 102 -1.33 5.32 -0.83
N PHE A 103 -1.21 6.35 0.02
CA PHE A 103 -1.36 6.19 1.46
C PHE A 103 -2.83 6.23 1.88
N PRO A 104 -3.32 5.23 2.65
CA PRO A 104 -4.74 5.03 2.85
C PRO A 104 -5.42 6.17 3.65
N LEU A 105 -4.76 6.76 4.66
CA LEU A 105 -5.36 7.84 5.42
C LEU A 105 -5.40 9.14 4.62
N ARG A 106 -4.38 9.41 3.79
CA ARG A 106 -4.38 10.51 2.82
C ARG A 106 -5.43 10.31 1.74
N THR A 107 -5.63 9.07 1.29
CA THR A 107 -6.73 8.72 0.38
C THR A 107 -8.09 9.01 1.00
N LEU A 108 -8.28 8.75 2.31
CA LEU A 108 -9.52 9.14 3.02
C LEU A 108 -9.72 10.66 3.09
N GLU A 109 -8.65 11.42 3.20
CA GLU A 109 -8.69 12.88 3.23
C GLU A 109 -8.95 13.47 1.85
N SER A 110 -8.19 13.03 0.83
CA SER A 110 -8.24 13.55 -0.55
C SER A 110 -9.45 13.06 -1.34
N ARG A 111 -10.02 11.91 -0.98
CA ARG A 111 -11.05 11.17 -1.75
C ARG A 111 -10.59 10.76 -3.15
N LYS A 112 -9.27 10.73 -3.38
CA LYS A 112 -8.67 10.32 -4.64
C LYS A 112 -7.66 9.21 -4.39
N SER A 113 -7.64 8.20 -5.27
CA SER A 113 -6.75 7.06 -5.12
C SER A 113 -6.31 6.48 -6.45
N GLY A 114 -5.11 5.89 -6.44
CA GLY A 114 -4.71 4.84 -7.38
C GLY A 114 -5.15 3.46 -6.91
N CYS A 115 -4.71 2.41 -7.61
CA CYS A 115 -5.00 1.03 -7.21
C CYS A 115 -4.44 0.70 -5.82
N MET A 116 -3.29 1.26 -5.44
CA MET A 116 -2.64 0.97 -4.15
C MET A 116 -3.42 1.51 -2.96
N GLY A 117 -3.72 2.80 -2.90
CA GLY A 117 -4.39 3.41 -1.73
C GLY A 117 -5.80 2.86 -1.50
N LEU A 118 -6.55 2.66 -2.59
CA LEU A 118 -7.89 2.09 -2.51
C LEU A 118 -7.87 0.63 -2.08
N SER A 119 -6.92 -0.15 -2.62
CA SER A 119 -6.70 -1.53 -2.17
C SER A 119 -6.26 -1.59 -0.71
N TRP A 120 -5.39 -0.68 -0.27
CA TRP A 120 -4.95 -0.63 1.12
C TRP A 120 -6.12 -0.35 2.07
N LEU A 121 -6.95 0.64 1.78
CA LEU A 121 -8.18 0.90 2.56
C LEU A 121 -9.10 -0.31 2.64
N ALA A 122 -9.34 -0.97 1.50
CA ALA A 122 -10.17 -2.17 1.45
C ALA A 122 -9.60 -3.31 2.33
N LEU A 123 -8.28 -3.54 2.27
CA LEU A 123 -7.59 -4.56 3.07
C LEU A 123 -7.62 -4.22 4.56
N MET A 124 -7.51 -2.94 4.94
CA MET A 124 -7.67 -2.50 6.32
C MET A 124 -9.08 -2.76 6.84
N VAL A 125 -10.12 -2.53 6.03
CA VAL A 125 -11.51 -2.85 6.40
C VAL A 125 -11.69 -4.37 6.54
N ALA A 126 -11.16 -5.14 5.60
CA ALA A 126 -11.20 -6.60 5.65
C ALA A 126 -10.50 -7.16 6.89
N GLU A 127 -9.35 -6.62 7.25
CA GLU A 127 -8.63 -6.95 8.48
C GLU A 127 -9.46 -6.60 9.72
N ALA A 128 -10.06 -5.40 9.76
CA ALA A 128 -10.86 -4.93 10.89
C ALA A 128 -12.15 -5.73 11.09
N ARG A 129 -12.69 -6.36 10.05
CA ARG A 129 -13.97 -7.09 10.07
C ARG A 129 -13.84 -8.59 9.83
N GLY A 130 -12.63 -9.09 9.60
CA GLY A 130 -12.33 -10.52 9.53
C GLY A 130 -12.90 -11.23 8.30
N PHE A 131 -13.02 -10.57 7.14
CA PHE A 131 -13.45 -11.23 5.90
C PHE A 131 -12.30 -11.46 4.91
N PRO A 132 -12.39 -12.50 4.05
CA PRO A 132 -11.29 -12.91 3.20
C PRO A 132 -11.12 -11.99 1.99
N LEU A 133 -10.16 -11.09 2.05
CA LEU A 133 -9.75 -10.20 0.96
C LEU A 133 -8.25 -10.27 0.79
N LYS A 134 -7.77 -10.37 -0.45
CA LYS A 134 -6.35 -10.44 -0.80
C LYS A 134 -6.02 -9.41 -1.88
N ALA A 135 -4.84 -8.83 -1.80
CA ALA A 135 -4.25 -8.09 -2.91
C ALA A 135 -3.59 -9.07 -3.88
N ILE A 136 -3.75 -8.84 -5.16
CA ILE A 136 -3.21 -9.67 -6.25
C ILE A 136 -2.40 -8.78 -7.19
N LEU A 137 -1.14 -9.17 -7.43
CA LEU A 137 -0.23 -8.46 -8.32
C LEU A 137 -0.56 -8.71 -9.79
N LEU A 138 -0.45 -7.66 -10.60
CA LEU A 138 -0.36 -7.68 -12.06
C LEU A 138 0.81 -6.79 -12.52
N PRO A 139 1.23 -6.86 -13.78
CA PRO A 139 2.25 -5.94 -14.30
C PRO A 139 1.85 -4.47 -14.09
N GLY A 140 2.54 -3.77 -13.16
CA GLY A 140 2.26 -2.36 -12.85
C GLY A 140 0.88 -2.07 -12.25
N HIS A 141 0.21 -3.08 -11.67
CA HIS A 141 -1.13 -2.92 -11.11
C HIS A 141 -1.39 -3.90 -9.95
N VAL A 142 -2.32 -3.54 -9.09
CA VAL A 142 -2.86 -4.41 -8.03
C VAL A 142 -4.38 -4.40 -8.11
N PHE A 143 -4.98 -5.59 -8.07
CA PHE A 143 -6.42 -5.75 -7.86
C PHE A 143 -6.72 -6.54 -6.59
N LEU A 144 -7.96 -6.59 -6.17
CA LEU A 144 -8.38 -7.32 -4.99
C LEU A 144 -9.12 -8.61 -5.37
N ARG A 145 -8.94 -9.66 -4.57
CA ARG A 145 -9.67 -10.92 -4.70
C ARG A 145 -10.39 -11.23 -3.40
N TYR A 146 -11.69 -11.32 -3.48
CA TYR A 146 -12.56 -11.71 -2.37
C TYR A 146 -12.87 -13.20 -2.44
N GLY A 147 -12.86 -13.89 -1.31
CA GLY A 147 -13.19 -15.29 -1.19
C GLY A 147 -12.07 -16.11 -0.59
N LYS A 148 -12.41 -17.33 -0.13
CA LYS A 148 -11.42 -18.27 0.40
C LYS A 148 -10.86 -19.08 -0.77
N ASP A 149 -9.62 -18.84 -1.09
CA ASP A 149 -8.81 -19.77 -1.85
C ASP A 149 -8.21 -20.77 -0.84
N ASP A 150 -9.00 -21.76 -0.45
CA ASP A 150 -8.60 -22.77 0.54
C ASP A 150 -7.88 -23.97 -0.10
N GLY A 151 -7.53 -23.88 -1.39
CA GLY A 151 -6.84 -24.94 -2.12
C GLY A 151 -7.63 -26.27 -2.20
N ARG A 152 -8.84 -26.29 -1.68
CA ARG A 152 -9.76 -27.44 -1.73
C ARG A 152 -10.76 -27.24 -2.85
N ALA A 153 -10.33 -27.44 -4.07
CA ALA A 153 -11.27 -27.77 -5.15
C ALA A 153 -11.91 -29.10 -4.82
N GLN A 154 -12.99 -29.07 -4.03
CA GLN A 154 -13.88 -30.22 -3.97
C GLN A 154 -14.51 -30.39 -5.35
N ALA A 155 -14.40 -31.60 -5.90
CA ALA A 155 -14.91 -31.93 -7.20
C ALA A 155 -16.36 -31.42 -7.37
N GLY A 156 -16.56 -30.40 -8.21
CA GLY A 156 -17.86 -29.82 -8.55
C GLY A 156 -18.18 -28.41 -8.01
N PHE A 157 -17.40 -27.85 -7.07
CA PHE A 157 -17.57 -26.48 -6.60
C PHE A 157 -16.20 -25.78 -6.55
N ALA A 158 -15.89 -25.00 -7.58
CA ALA A 158 -14.81 -24.06 -7.49
C ALA A 158 -15.11 -23.06 -6.35
N PRO A 159 -14.13 -22.73 -5.47
CA PRO A 159 -14.33 -21.67 -4.49
C PRO A 159 -14.70 -20.42 -5.26
N LYS A 160 -15.83 -19.80 -4.93
CA LYS A 160 -16.31 -18.60 -5.63
C LYS A 160 -15.48 -17.41 -5.21
N THR A 161 -14.31 -17.26 -5.85
CA THR A 161 -13.52 -16.05 -5.74
C THR A 161 -14.07 -14.99 -6.68
N VAL A 162 -14.05 -13.73 -6.24
CA VAL A 162 -14.50 -12.58 -7.04
C VAL A 162 -13.37 -11.58 -7.10
N ASN A 163 -12.92 -11.26 -8.31
CA ASN A 163 -11.95 -10.18 -8.51
C ASN A 163 -12.66 -8.83 -8.45
N ILE A 164 -11.97 -7.84 -7.88
CA ILE A 164 -12.48 -6.49 -7.65
C ILE A 164 -11.45 -5.52 -8.21
N GLU A 165 -11.83 -4.80 -9.28
CA GLU A 165 -10.98 -3.77 -9.89
C GLU A 165 -11.13 -2.45 -9.12
N PRO A 166 -10.11 -2.00 -8.37
CA PRO A 166 -10.20 -0.79 -7.57
C PRO A 166 -10.41 0.46 -8.43
N ASN A 167 -9.72 0.57 -9.55
CA ASN A 167 -9.78 1.74 -10.44
C ASN A 167 -11.08 1.84 -11.26
N ARG A 168 -11.96 0.82 -11.17
CA ARG A 168 -13.27 0.78 -11.85
C ARG A 168 -14.43 0.53 -10.88
N ARG A 169 -14.38 1.14 -9.71
CA ARG A 169 -15.45 1.09 -8.71
C ARG A 169 -15.91 -0.34 -8.39
N GLY A 170 -14.95 -1.26 -8.28
CA GLY A 170 -15.22 -2.65 -7.94
C GLY A 170 -15.79 -3.49 -9.08
N TYR A 171 -15.58 -3.11 -10.33
CA TYR A 171 -15.88 -3.96 -11.49
C TYR A 171 -15.16 -5.30 -11.36
N THR A 172 -15.77 -6.36 -11.87
CA THR A 172 -15.23 -7.71 -11.78
C THR A 172 -14.71 -8.15 -13.15
N TYR A 173 -13.40 -8.40 -13.23
CA TYR A 173 -12.75 -9.08 -14.35
C TYR A 173 -12.49 -10.53 -13.99
N THR A 174 -12.51 -11.43 -14.97
CA THR A 174 -11.92 -12.76 -14.83
C THR A 174 -10.39 -12.71 -14.89
N ASP A 175 -9.71 -13.78 -14.49
CA ASP A 175 -8.25 -13.87 -14.62
C ASP A 175 -7.81 -13.85 -16.09
N GLU A 176 -8.61 -14.42 -17.00
CA GLU A 176 -8.38 -14.41 -18.44
C GLU A 176 -8.48 -12.99 -19.02
N GLU A 177 -9.49 -12.21 -18.60
CA GLU A 177 -9.63 -10.81 -19.02
C GLU A 177 -8.46 -9.97 -18.52
N TYR A 178 -7.96 -10.20 -17.29
CA TYR A 178 -6.75 -9.56 -16.81
C TYR A 178 -5.51 -9.97 -17.61
N ARG A 179 -5.34 -11.26 -17.94
CA ARG A 179 -4.22 -11.72 -18.76
C ARG A 179 -4.22 -11.06 -20.14
N GLU A 180 -5.36 -10.98 -20.79
CA GLU A 180 -5.46 -10.31 -22.08
C GLU A 180 -5.20 -8.80 -21.98
N LYS A 181 -5.75 -8.14 -20.96
CA LYS A 181 -5.58 -6.70 -20.75
C LYS A 181 -4.12 -6.30 -20.49
N TYR A 182 -3.35 -7.16 -19.80
CA TYR A 182 -1.96 -6.91 -19.41
C TYR A 182 -0.95 -7.75 -20.18
N LYS A 183 -1.35 -8.37 -21.32
CA LYS A 183 -0.51 -9.30 -22.10
C LYS A 183 0.85 -8.74 -22.49
N ASP A 184 0.93 -7.44 -22.79
CA ASP A 184 2.15 -6.73 -23.18
C ASP A 184 2.91 -6.15 -21.98
N GLY A 185 2.50 -6.45 -20.74
CA GLY A 185 3.15 -6.00 -19.52
C GLY A 185 4.43 -6.76 -19.18
N ASN A 186 5.21 -6.22 -18.27
CA ASN A 186 6.43 -6.85 -17.75
C ASN A 186 6.08 -7.91 -16.69
N TRP A 187 5.86 -9.14 -17.13
CA TRP A 187 5.52 -10.26 -16.25
C TRP A 187 6.77 -10.77 -15.51
N THR A 188 6.65 -10.91 -14.19
CA THR A 188 7.75 -11.33 -13.31
C THR A 188 7.64 -12.79 -12.85
N GLY A 189 6.48 -13.43 -13.07
CA GLY A 189 6.13 -14.75 -12.55
C GLY A 189 5.55 -14.71 -11.11
N LEU A 190 5.38 -13.52 -10.54
CA LEU A 190 4.75 -13.31 -9.24
C LEU A 190 3.25 -12.98 -9.35
N GLU A 191 2.78 -12.66 -10.55
CA GLU A 191 1.42 -12.24 -10.82
C GLU A 191 0.41 -13.35 -10.50
N PHE A 192 -0.81 -12.95 -10.19
CA PHE A 192 -1.92 -13.77 -9.71
C PHE A 192 -1.70 -14.47 -8.38
N ARG A 193 -0.54 -14.29 -7.73
CA ARG A 193 -0.32 -14.76 -6.36
C ARG A 193 -0.88 -13.75 -5.36
N PRO A 194 -1.54 -14.23 -4.29
CA PRO A 194 -1.89 -13.35 -3.20
C PRO A 194 -0.64 -12.76 -2.55
N LEU A 195 -0.65 -11.46 -2.36
CA LEU A 195 0.41 -10.74 -1.64
C LEU A 195 0.20 -10.88 -0.13
N SER A 196 1.28 -11.04 0.61
CA SER A 196 1.27 -10.82 2.06
C SER A 196 1.11 -9.32 2.37
N PRO A 197 0.74 -8.93 3.61
CA PRO A 197 0.75 -7.53 4.01
C PRO A 197 2.09 -6.85 3.75
N GLU A 198 3.20 -7.51 4.07
CA GLU A 198 4.55 -7.00 3.85
C GLU A 198 4.83 -6.78 2.36
N GLN A 199 4.55 -7.77 1.51
CA GLN A 199 4.75 -7.65 0.07
C GLN A 199 3.93 -6.51 -0.54
N PHE A 200 2.68 -6.36 -0.09
CA PHE A 200 1.82 -5.26 -0.53
C PHE A 200 2.41 -3.89 -0.16
N VAL A 201 2.87 -3.74 1.08
CA VAL A 201 3.48 -2.51 1.57
C VAL A 201 4.84 -2.26 0.89
N GLY A 202 5.59 -3.32 0.58
CA GLY A 202 6.79 -3.24 -0.25
C GLY A 202 6.52 -2.64 -1.64
N LEU A 203 5.40 -3.00 -2.27
CA LEU A 203 4.98 -2.36 -3.54
C LEU A 203 4.60 -0.88 -3.35
N ALA A 204 3.93 -0.53 -2.25
CA ALA A 204 3.65 0.88 -1.97
C ALA A 204 4.94 1.70 -1.77
N ALA A 205 5.93 1.13 -1.10
CA ALA A 205 7.26 1.75 -0.99
C ALA A 205 7.98 1.85 -2.35
N PHE A 206 7.83 0.84 -3.22
CA PHE A 206 8.35 0.88 -4.58
C PHE A 206 7.72 2.01 -5.40
N ASP A 207 6.41 2.20 -5.32
CA ASP A 207 5.71 3.31 -5.97
C ASP A 207 6.19 4.67 -5.47
N MET A 208 6.47 4.80 -4.17
CA MET A 208 7.09 6.01 -3.62
C MET A 208 8.50 6.23 -4.16
N GLY A 209 9.30 5.17 -4.34
CA GLY A 209 10.59 5.24 -5.00
C GLY A 209 10.48 5.79 -6.42
N ASN A 210 9.51 5.28 -7.18
CA ASN A 210 9.25 5.74 -8.55
C ASN A 210 8.83 7.22 -8.60
N LEU A 211 7.99 7.66 -7.68
CA LEU A 211 7.57 9.06 -7.58
C LEU A 211 8.76 10.04 -7.42
N TYR A 212 9.78 9.63 -6.67
CA TYR A 212 10.95 10.48 -6.40
C TYR A 212 12.14 10.25 -7.34
N LEU A 213 12.10 9.25 -8.24
CA LEU A 213 13.23 8.83 -9.05
C LEU A 213 13.81 9.95 -9.92
N ASP A 214 12.96 10.84 -10.43
CA ASP A 214 13.38 11.94 -11.29
C ASP A 214 13.64 13.25 -10.52
N SER A 215 13.06 13.43 -9.34
CA SER A 215 13.11 14.68 -8.58
C SER A 215 14.06 14.65 -7.38
N ASP A 216 14.18 13.51 -6.69
CA ASP A 216 15.02 13.29 -5.51
C ASP A 216 15.51 11.85 -5.44
N VAL A 217 16.61 11.59 -6.16
CA VAL A 217 17.21 10.26 -6.27
C VAL A 217 17.59 9.65 -4.91
N ARG A 218 18.02 10.46 -3.95
CA ARG A 218 18.39 9.95 -2.61
C ARG A 218 17.16 9.48 -1.85
N ARG A 219 16.08 10.22 -1.98
CA ARG A 219 14.78 9.85 -1.40
C ARG A 219 14.22 8.60 -2.10
N ALA A 220 14.32 8.52 -3.42
CA ALA A 220 13.96 7.32 -4.18
C ALA A 220 14.71 6.08 -3.68
N LEU A 221 16.04 6.16 -3.51
CA LEU A 221 16.85 5.06 -2.97
C LEU A 221 16.45 4.65 -1.55
N THR A 222 16.01 5.58 -0.72
CA THR A 222 15.51 5.27 0.63
C THR A 222 14.23 4.43 0.54
N TRP A 223 13.30 4.81 -0.34
CA TRP A 223 12.07 4.07 -0.57
C TRP A 223 12.30 2.70 -1.21
N TYR A 224 13.22 2.59 -2.18
CA TYR A 224 13.56 1.29 -2.78
C TYR A 224 14.22 0.33 -1.79
N ARG A 225 15.05 0.81 -0.86
CA ARG A 225 15.61 -0.05 0.22
C ARG A 225 14.50 -0.59 1.12
N MET A 226 13.54 0.26 1.47
CA MET A 226 12.36 -0.19 2.23
C MET A 226 11.54 -1.20 1.43
N ALA A 227 11.31 -0.95 0.14
CA ALA A 227 10.64 -1.91 -0.74
C ALA A 227 11.36 -3.26 -0.78
N GLU A 228 12.69 -3.26 -0.88
CA GLU A 228 13.52 -4.48 -0.88
C GLU A 228 13.43 -5.24 0.44
N GLU A 229 13.35 -4.56 1.55
CA GLU A 229 13.19 -5.20 2.87
C GLU A 229 11.85 -5.92 3.00
N PHE A 230 10.76 -5.33 2.48
CA PHE A 230 9.41 -5.88 2.56
C PHE A 230 9.08 -6.87 1.43
N PHE A 231 9.67 -6.70 0.24
CA PHE A 231 9.40 -7.53 -0.93
C PHE A 231 10.67 -7.83 -1.75
N PRO A 232 11.66 -8.51 -1.16
CA PRO A 232 12.97 -8.73 -1.78
C PRO A 232 12.93 -9.48 -3.12
N GLU A 233 11.92 -10.31 -3.34
CA GLU A 233 11.77 -11.09 -4.57
C GLU A 233 11.15 -10.30 -5.74
N TYR A 234 10.71 -9.03 -5.54
CA TYR A 234 10.16 -8.23 -6.64
C TYR A 234 11.27 -7.61 -7.50
N PRO A 235 11.46 -8.07 -8.76
CA PRO A 235 12.63 -7.71 -9.54
C PRO A 235 12.69 -6.24 -9.96
N GLY A 236 11.56 -5.55 -10.01
CA GLY A 236 11.51 -4.11 -10.31
C GLY A 236 12.31 -3.25 -9.34
N ILE A 237 12.43 -3.69 -8.08
CA ILE A 237 13.14 -2.95 -7.04
C ILE A 237 14.63 -2.83 -7.35
N SER A 238 15.30 -3.96 -7.62
CA SER A 238 16.74 -3.97 -7.92
C SER A 238 17.05 -3.17 -9.20
N VAL A 239 16.22 -3.30 -10.22
CA VAL A 239 16.36 -2.55 -11.47
C VAL A 239 16.30 -1.04 -11.22
N ASN A 240 15.29 -0.58 -10.47
CA ASN A 240 15.12 0.85 -10.21
C ASN A 240 16.14 1.40 -9.21
N GLN A 241 16.65 0.57 -8.29
CA GLN A 241 17.80 0.93 -7.44
C GLN A 241 19.05 1.21 -8.27
N GLU A 242 19.37 0.37 -9.26
CA GLU A 242 20.53 0.58 -10.14
C GLU A 242 20.36 1.84 -11.01
N ILE A 243 19.17 2.07 -11.54
CA ILE A 243 18.85 3.32 -12.25
C ILE A 243 19.05 4.53 -11.32
N ALA A 244 18.55 4.48 -10.10
CA ALA A 244 18.70 5.55 -9.14
C ALA A 244 20.18 5.79 -8.76
N LYS A 245 20.96 4.72 -8.52
CA LYS A 245 22.40 4.82 -8.24
C LYS A 245 23.16 5.48 -9.37
N SER A 246 22.85 5.14 -10.64
CA SER A 246 23.52 5.74 -11.80
C SER A 246 23.25 7.24 -11.97
N ARG A 247 22.19 7.75 -11.35
CA ARG A 247 21.81 9.18 -11.37
C ARG A 247 22.42 9.99 -10.22
N LEU A 248 23.13 9.36 -9.28
CA LEU A 248 23.80 10.08 -8.21
C LEU A 248 24.98 10.90 -8.74
N PRO A 249 25.21 12.12 -8.22
CA PRO A 249 26.39 12.90 -8.56
C PRO A 249 27.68 12.13 -8.25
N GLY A 250 28.55 11.93 -9.26
CA GLY A 250 29.79 11.19 -9.11
C GLY A 250 29.65 9.65 -9.27
N ALA A 251 28.52 9.16 -9.76
CA ALA A 251 28.43 7.76 -10.20
C ALA A 251 29.42 7.52 -11.35
N PRO A 252 30.12 6.35 -11.40
CA PRO A 252 31.11 6.05 -12.41
C PRO A 252 30.52 5.95 -13.82
#